data_e138c45ddbd172d0c6619e8f1f3d9393
#
_entry.id   e138c45ddbd172d0c6619e8f1f3d9393
#
_cell.length_a   1.000
_cell.length_b   1.000
_cell.length_c   1.000
_cell.angle_alpha   90.00
_cell.angle_beta   90.00
_cell.angle_gamma   90.00
#
_symmetry.space_group_name_H-M   'P 1'
#
loop_
_entity.id
_entity.type
_entity.pdbx_description
1 polymer ?
#
loop_
_entity_poly.entity_id
_entity_poly.type
_entity_poly.pdbx_seq_one_letter_code
_entity_poly.pdbx_strand_id
1 'polypeptide(L)'
;MTNNLQSFKDYLQLEKKYSPHTVNAYLNDINSFESFNKNQFNDENIDQANYSQIRSWIVSLVDNNRSNVSVNRKMASLKAFYKFLLKTKQIEVSPLLKHKALKTPKTLQIPFSEKEVVDVLSQIQNPIGFEEVRDKLIIDLFYTTGIRRTELIHLKSGNVNTSNNTIKVLGKRNKERILPLLPIVSEQLILYGNERTGLEIITDNDFFFLTKKGLKLNDSFVYRLINSYFSTVSEKVKKSPHILRHTFATHLLNNGADLNSVKELLGHSSLASTQIYTHSSLSELKKVYEEAHPRNQK
;
A
#
# COMPACT_ATOMS: atom_id res chain seq x y z
N MET A 1 16.61 -9.07 -23.97
CA MET A 1 15.15 -9.33 -23.83
C MET A 1 14.66 -9.99 -25.11
N THR A 2 13.99 -11.11 -25.01
CA THR A 2 13.28 -11.70 -26.15
C THR A 2 12.22 -10.72 -26.68
N ASN A 3 11.91 -10.78 -27.98
CA ASN A 3 10.90 -9.90 -28.60
C ASN A 3 9.55 -9.99 -27.87
N ASN A 4 9.18 -11.17 -27.39
CA ASN A 4 7.94 -11.43 -26.66
C ASN A 4 7.91 -10.80 -25.27
N LEU A 5 9.04 -10.69 -24.56
CA LEU A 5 9.10 -10.05 -23.25
C LEU A 5 8.91 -8.52 -23.34
N GLN A 6 9.46 -7.89 -24.39
CA GLN A 6 9.23 -6.48 -24.66
C GLN A 6 7.74 -6.24 -25.03
N SER A 7 7.18 -7.05 -25.91
CA SER A 7 5.76 -6.98 -26.28
C SER A 7 4.84 -7.19 -25.07
N PHE A 8 5.19 -8.09 -24.17
CA PHE A 8 4.46 -8.30 -22.92
C PHE A 8 4.53 -7.08 -21.99
N LYS A 9 5.70 -6.44 -21.88
CA LYS A 9 5.84 -5.18 -21.14
C LYS A 9 4.89 -4.11 -21.69
N ASP A 10 4.87 -3.94 -23.01
CA ASP A 10 4.01 -2.95 -23.66
C ASP A 10 2.53 -3.28 -23.46
N TYR A 11 2.16 -4.55 -23.54
CA TYR A 11 0.82 -5.03 -23.21
C TYR A 11 0.39 -4.68 -21.79
N LEU A 12 1.30 -4.90 -20.80
CA LEU A 12 1.00 -4.56 -19.41
C LEU A 12 0.86 -3.05 -19.20
N GLN A 13 1.68 -2.24 -19.88
CA GLN A 13 1.68 -0.79 -19.75
C GLN A 13 0.52 -0.13 -20.48
N LEU A 14 0.34 -0.47 -21.76
CA LEU A 14 -0.56 0.23 -22.66
C LEU A 14 -2.00 -0.35 -22.64
N GLU A 15 -2.14 -1.67 -22.71
CA GLU A 15 -3.48 -2.30 -22.70
C GLU A 15 -4.01 -2.50 -21.27
N LYS A 16 -3.19 -3.03 -20.36
CA LYS A 16 -3.60 -3.29 -18.98
C LYS A 16 -3.52 -2.08 -18.06
N LYS A 17 -2.81 -1.04 -18.49
CA LYS A 17 -2.59 0.20 -17.71
C LYS A 17 -2.10 -0.09 -16.29
N TYR A 18 -1.19 -1.06 -16.15
CA TYR A 18 -0.59 -1.38 -14.86
C TYR A 18 0.42 -0.31 -14.44
N SER A 19 0.55 -0.11 -13.13
CA SER A 19 1.55 0.83 -12.61
C SER A 19 2.97 0.35 -12.94
N PRO A 20 3.95 1.28 -13.08
CA PRO A 20 5.35 0.93 -13.32
C PRO A 20 5.90 -0.10 -12.32
N HIS A 21 5.54 0.02 -11.03
CA HIS A 21 5.92 -0.95 -10.01
C HIS A 21 5.36 -2.36 -10.27
N THR A 22 4.12 -2.45 -10.74
CA THR A 22 3.51 -3.73 -11.09
C THR A 22 4.21 -4.34 -12.31
N VAL A 23 4.43 -3.55 -13.36
CA VAL A 23 5.14 -4.00 -14.57
C VAL A 23 6.53 -4.51 -14.24
N ASN A 24 7.31 -3.73 -13.48
CA ASN A 24 8.66 -4.12 -13.06
C ASN A 24 8.65 -5.40 -12.21
N ALA A 25 7.67 -5.58 -11.32
CA ALA A 25 7.55 -6.80 -10.53
C ALA A 25 7.32 -8.04 -11.43
N TYR A 26 6.45 -7.93 -12.43
CA TYR A 26 6.20 -9.00 -13.40
C TYR A 26 7.46 -9.32 -14.21
N LEU A 27 8.13 -8.32 -14.76
CA LEU A 27 9.34 -8.49 -15.53
C LEU A 27 10.47 -9.11 -14.70
N ASN A 28 10.68 -8.66 -13.49
CA ASN A 28 11.68 -9.20 -12.58
C ASN A 28 11.42 -10.69 -12.25
N ASP A 29 10.16 -11.08 -12.10
CA ASP A 29 9.81 -12.48 -11.87
C ASP A 29 10.09 -13.35 -13.09
N ILE A 30 9.77 -12.86 -14.30
CA ILE A 30 10.01 -13.58 -15.56
C ILE A 30 11.51 -13.67 -15.83
N ASN A 31 12.26 -12.58 -15.70
CA ASN A 31 13.72 -12.59 -15.85
C ASN A 31 14.40 -13.53 -14.84
N SER A 32 13.86 -13.64 -13.62
CA SER A 32 14.34 -14.60 -12.62
C SER A 32 14.14 -16.05 -13.06
N PHE A 33 13.04 -16.35 -13.75
CA PHE A 33 12.82 -17.66 -14.36
C PHE A 33 13.71 -17.89 -15.57
N GLU A 34 13.86 -16.92 -16.47
CA GLU A 34 14.75 -16.99 -17.63
C GLU A 34 16.19 -17.31 -17.21
N SER A 35 16.71 -16.57 -16.21
CA SER A 35 18.03 -16.80 -15.65
C SER A 35 18.19 -18.21 -15.05
N PHE A 36 17.16 -18.70 -14.33
CA PHE A 36 17.16 -20.07 -13.81
C PHE A 36 17.18 -21.10 -14.94
N ASN A 37 16.33 -20.91 -15.95
CA ASN A 37 16.19 -21.85 -17.08
C ASN A 37 17.48 -21.94 -17.88
N LYS A 38 18.12 -20.80 -18.17
CA LYS A 38 19.44 -20.73 -18.79
C LYS A 38 20.49 -21.48 -17.98
N ASN A 39 20.59 -21.23 -16.69
CA ASN A 39 21.64 -21.82 -15.84
C ASN A 39 21.45 -23.32 -15.62
N GLN A 40 20.19 -23.77 -15.49
CA GLN A 40 19.90 -25.18 -15.15
C GLN A 40 19.75 -26.09 -16.37
N PHE A 41 19.22 -25.55 -17.46
CA PHE A 41 18.88 -26.33 -18.65
C PHE A 41 19.61 -25.87 -19.92
N ASN A 42 20.45 -24.84 -19.81
CA ASN A 42 21.10 -24.16 -20.95
C ASN A 42 20.11 -23.72 -22.04
N ASP A 43 18.92 -23.33 -21.61
CA ASP A 43 17.81 -22.95 -22.47
C ASP A 43 17.36 -21.50 -22.12
N GLU A 44 17.53 -20.60 -23.09
CA GLU A 44 17.12 -19.18 -22.95
C GLU A 44 15.67 -18.93 -23.45
N ASN A 45 15.07 -19.91 -24.14
CA ASN A 45 13.75 -19.72 -24.72
C ASN A 45 12.64 -20.10 -23.74
N ILE A 46 12.29 -19.17 -22.86
CA ILE A 46 11.21 -19.37 -21.89
C ILE A 46 9.80 -19.41 -22.53
N ASP A 47 9.66 -18.99 -23.78
CA ASP A 47 8.36 -19.00 -24.47
C ASP A 47 7.85 -20.43 -24.68
N GLN A 48 8.78 -21.37 -24.87
CA GLN A 48 8.52 -22.78 -25.08
C GLN A 48 8.85 -23.66 -23.86
N ALA A 49 9.14 -23.04 -22.71
CA ALA A 49 9.46 -23.81 -21.51
C ALA A 49 8.30 -24.72 -21.10
N ASN A 50 8.65 -25.95 -20.74
CA ASN A 50 7.68 -26.95 -20.30
C ASN A 50 7.40 -26.87 -18.79
N TYR A 51 6.35 -27.59 -18.33
CA TYR A 51 6.00 -27.59 -16.91
C TYR A 51 7.10 -28.21 -16.01
N SER A 52 7.91 -29.13 -16.52
CA SER A 52 9.00 -29.72 -15.73
C SER A 52 10.05 -28.66 -15.37
N GLN A 53 10.45 -27.81 -16.32
CA GLN A 53 11.38 -26.71 -16.07
C GLN A 53 10.81 -25.71 -15.04
N ILE A 54 9.53 -25.33 -15.18
CA ILE A 54 8.86 -24.45 -14.23
C ILE A 54 8.77 -25.09 -12.84
N ARG A 55 8.47 -26.39 -12.77
CA ARG A 55 8.42 -27.14 -11.50
C ARG A 55 9.78 -27.16 -10.83
N SER A 56 10.86 -27.40 -11.57
CA SER A 56 12.23 -27.36 -11.05
C SER A 56 12.55 -25.97 -10.47
N TRP A 57 12.10 -24.89 -11.12
CA TRP A 57 12.26 -23.55 -10.58
C TRP A 57 11.46 -23.35 -9.28
N ILE A 58 10.22 -23.84 -9.20
CA ILE A 58 9.43 -23.79 -7.97
C ILE A 58 10.16 -24.48 -6.82
N VAL A 59 10.71 -25.68 -7.07
CA VAL A 59 11.49 -26.44 -6.07
C VAL A 59 12.70 -25.62 -5.64
N SER A 60 13.50 -25.12 -6.57
CA SER A 60 14.65 -24.26 -6.29
C SER A 60 14.29 -23.03 -5.44
N LEU A 61 13.14 -22.39 -5.71
CA LEU A 61 12.69 -21.25 -4.91
C LEU A 61 12.35 -21.66 -3.47
N VAL A 62 11.73 -22.81 -3.27
CA VAL A 62 11.39 -23.35 -1.95
C VAL A 62 12.66 -23.74 -1.19
N ASP A 63 13.60 -24.42 -1.84
CA ASP A 63 14.89 -24.82 -1.25
C ASP A 63 15.72 -23.59 -0.83
N ASN A 64 15.60 -22.48 -1.57
CA ASN A 64 16.17 -21.18 -1.21
C ASN A 64 15.33 -20.40 -0.18
N ASN A 65 14.50 -21.07 0.62
CA ASN A 65 13.70 -20.51 1.71
C ASN A 65 12.74 -19.38 1.28
N ARG A 66 12.29 -19.35 0.03
CA ARG A 66 11.26 -18.41 -0.39
C ARG A 66 9.88 -18.86 0.12
N SER A 67 9.13 -17.94 0.73
CA SER A 67 7.80 -18.27 1.22
C SER A 67 6.86 -18.70 0.09
N ASN A 68 5.92 -19.61 0.37
CA ASN A 68 4.91 -20.06 -0.59
C ASN A 68 4.10 -18.89 -1.19
N VAL A 69 3.87 -17.83 -0.42
CA VAL A 69 3.23 -16.59 -0.92
C VAL A 69 4.06 -15.95 -2.02
N SER A 70 5.38 -15.84 -1.81
CA SER A 70 6.31 -15.27 -2.80
C SER A 70 6.41 -16.14 -4.04
N VAL A 71 6.46 -17.47 -3.87
CA VAL A 71 6.46 -18.42 -5.00
C VAL A 71 5.18 -18.30 -5.81
N ASN A 72 4.02 -18.32 -5.15
CA ASN A 72 2.71 -18.17 -5.81
C ASN A 72 2.60 -16.83 -6.57
N ARG A 73 3.15 -15.74 -6.04
CA ARG A 73 3.20 -14.45 -6.73
C ARG A 73 4.03 -14.55 -8.02
N LYS A 74 5.19 -15.18 -7.95
CA LYS A 74 6.06 -15.41 -9.12
C LYS A 74 5.35 -16.28 -10.17
N MET A 75 4.63 -17.32 -9.73
CA MET A 75 3.81 -18.15 -10.63
C MET A 75 2.66 -17.35 -11.27
N ALA A 76 2.08 -16.39 -10.56
CA ALA A 76 1.06 -15.52 -11.13
C ALA A 76 1.62 -14.62 -12.24
N SER A 77 2.88 -14.16 -12.11
CA SER A 77 3.56 -13.39 -13.16
C SER A 77 3.82 -14.26 -14.41
N LEU A 78 4.33 -15.49 -14.25
CA LEU A 78 4.50 -16.42 -15.36
C LEU A 78 3.18 -16.80 -16.01
N LYS A 79 2.14 -17.06 -15.21
CA LYS A 79 0.80 -17.36 -15.73
C LYS A 79 0.23 -16.22 -16.58
N ALA A 80 0.49 -14.98 -16.20
CA ALA A 80 0.08 -13.82 -16.99
C ALA A 80 0.86 -13.72 -18.30
N PHE A 81 2.17 -14.04 -18.29
CA PHE A 81 3.02 -14.07 -19.48
C PHE A 81 2.56 -15.14 -20.47
N TYR A 82 2.39 -16.39 -20.05
CA TYR A 82 1.89 -17.45 -20.93
C TYR A 82 0.46 -17.21 -21.41
N LYS A 83 -0.39 -16.53 -20.62
CA LYS A 83 -1.70 -16.09 -21.09
C LYS A 83 -1.59 -15.05 -22.20
N PHE A 84 -0.60 -14.18 -22.15
CA PHE A 84 -0.30 -13.22 -23.21
C PHE A 84 0.18 -13.94 -24.45
N LEU A 85 1.14 -14.89 -24.34
CA LEU A 85 1.62 -15.70 -25.48
C LEU A 85 0.50 -16.49 -26.17
N LEU A 86 -0.44 -17.05 -25.40
CA LEU A 86 -1.66 -17.68 -25.95
C LEU A 86 -2.53 -16.68 -26.73
N LYS A 87 -2.74 -15.47 -26.14
CA LYS A 87 -3.55 -14.42 -26.80
C LYS A 87 -2.94 -13.97 -28.13
N THR A 88 -1.62 -13.91 -28.20
CA THR A 88 -0.86 -13.52 -29.40
C THR A 88 -0.51 -14.70 -30.32
N LYS A 89 -1.05 -15.89 -30.04
CA LYS A 89 -0.84 -17.13 -30.83
C LYS A 89 0.63 -17.52 -30.97
N GLN A 90 1.47 -17.17 -30.01
CA GLN A 90 2.88 -17.58 -29.95
C GLN A 90 3.04 -19.00 -29.40
N ILE A 91 2.06 -19.48 -28.65
CA ILE A 91 1.96 -20.85 -28.14
C ILE A 91 0.50 -21.33 -28.28
N GLU A 92 0.31 -22.62 -28.38
CA GLU A 92 -1.02 -23.24 -28.45
C GLU A 92 -1.56 -23.65 -27.08
N VAL A 93 -0.66 -24.04 -26.17
CA VAL A 93 -1.04 -24.52 -24.83
C VAL A 93 -0.13 -23.89 -23.78
N SER A 94 -0.74 -23.42 -22.69
CA SER A 94 0.05 -22.89 -21.57
C SER A 94 0.67 -24.03 -20.76
N PRO A 95 1.99 -23.98 -20.47
CA PRO A 95 2.63 -24.96 -19.59
C PRO A 95 2.08 -24.94 -18.16
N LEU A 96 1.42 -23.83 -17.76
CA LEU A 96 0.82 -23.68 -16.44
C LEU A 96 -0.69 -24.03 -16.37
N LEU A 97 -1.25 -24.67 -17.40
CA LEU A 97 -2.67 -25.00 -17.46
C LEU A 97 -3.15 -25.80 -16.24
N LYS A 98 -2.38 -26.79 -15.81
CA LYS A 98 -2.71 -27.71 -14.70
C LYS A 98 -2.00 -27.30 -13.38
N HIS A 99 -1.31 -26.16 -13.35
CA HIS A 99 -0.58 -25.72 -12.16
C HIS A 99 -1.52 -25.33 -11.02
N LYS A 100 -1.33 -25.94 -9.85
CA LYS A 100 -2.01 -25.60 -8.59
C LYS A 100 -1.07 -24.79 -7.70
N ALA A 101 -1.57 -23.70 -7.14
CA ALA A 101 -0.82 -22.87 -6.21
C ALA A 101 -0.41 -23.65 -4.93
N LEU A 102 0.73 -23.33 -4.38
CA LEU A 102 1.20 -23.89 -3.11
C LEU A 102 0.27 -23.45 -1.98
N LYS A 103 0.01 -24.35 -1.04
CA LYS A 103 -0.76 -24.02 0.16
C LYS A 103 -0.04 -22.93 0.97
N THR A 104 -0.75 -21.88 1.31
CA THR A 104 -0.24 -20.79 2.14
C THR A 104 -0.99 -20.75 3.47
N PRO A 105 -0.28 -20.58 4.60
CA PRO A 105 -0.94 -20.38 5.88
C PRO A 105 -1.72 -19.07 5.83
N LYS A 106 -2.95 -19.08 6.37
CA LYS A 106 -3.70 -17.85 6.63
C LYS A 106 -3.12 -17.20 7.88
N THR A 107 -2.25 -16.21 7.69
CA THR A 107 -1.79 -15.38 8.81
C THR A 107 -2.85 -14.32 9.11
N LEU A 108 -3.48 -14.43 10.28
CA LEU A 108 -4.34 -13.37 10.79
C LEU A 108 -3.45 -12.14 11.08
N GLN A 109 -3.85 -11.01 10.55
CA GLN A 109 -3.24 -9.73 10.91
C GLN A 109 -3.94 -9.24 12.18
N ILE A 110 -3.21 -9.21 13.28
CA ILE A 110 -3.75 -8.76 14.57
C ILE A 110 -3.63 -7.23 14.61
N PRO A 111 -4.75 -6.49 14.71
CA PRO A 111 -4.72 -5.04 14.84
C PRO A 111 -4.07 -4.64 16.17
N PHE A 112 -3.56 -3.42 16.26
CA PHE A 112 -3.18 -2.85 17.56
C PHE A 112 -4.44 -2.65 18.41
N SER A 113 -4.29 -2.80 19.72
CA SER A 113 -5.34 -2.41 20.67
C SER A 113 -5.42 -0.89 20.78
N GLU A 114 -6.55 -0.36 21.27
CA GLU A 114 -6.67 1.08 21.55
C GLU A 114 -5.60 1.55 22.53
N LYS A 115 -5.32 0.74 23.55
CA LYS A 115 -4.26 1.02 24.52
C LYS A 115 -2.89 1.15 23.87
N GLU A 116 -2.48 0.22 23.00
CA GLU A 116 -1.19 0.29 22.29
C GLU A 116 -1.08 1.57 21.44
N VAL A 117 -2.18 2.01 20.82
CA VAL A 117 -2.18 3.26 20.05
C VAL A 117 -2.09 4.47 20.97
N VAL A 118 -2.83 4.49 22.07
CA VAL A 118 -2.78 5.57 23.07
C VAL A 118 -1.37 5.66 23.69
N ASP A 119 -0.77 4.54 24.03
CA ASP A 119 0.57 4.47 24.62
C ASP A 119 1.64 5.04 23.66
N VAL A 120 1.54 4.76 22.35
CA VAL A 120 2.42 5.38 21.34
C VAL A 120 2.20 6.89 21.27
N LEU A 121 0.95 7.34 21.20
CA LEU A 121 0.63 8.76 21.05
C LEU A 121 1.00 9.57 22.30
N SER A 122 0.95 8.95 23.47
CA SER A 122 1.39 9.60 24.73
C SER A 122 2.90 9.80 24.79
N GLN A 123 3.71 8.92 24.19
CA GLN A 123 5.17 9.11 24.10
C GLN A 123 5.56 10.37 23.31
N ILE A 124 4.70 10.82 22.39
CA ILE A 124 4.88 12.00 21.53
C ILE A 124 3.77 13.04 21.76
N GLN A 125 3.31 13.17 23.01
CA GLN A 125 2.20 14.06 23.33
C GLN A 125 2.55 15.52 23.05
N ASN A 126 3.74 15.96 23.44
CA ASN A 126 4.25 17.31 23.25
C ASN A 126 5.46 17.29 22.31
N PRO A 127 5.25 17.14 21.00
CA PRO A 127 6.35 17.02 20.05
C PRO A 127 7.11 18.34 19.93
N ILE A 128 8.44 18.26 19.92
CA ILE A 128 9.33 19.41 19.81
C ILE A 128 10.09 19.34 18.47
N GLY A 129 9.92 20.39 17.66
CA GLY A 129 10.60 20.54 16.39
C GLY A 129 10.02 19.67 15.26
N PHE A 130 10.55 19.89 14.08
CA PHE A 130 10.04 19.36 12.83
C PHE A 130 9.83 17.83 12.80
N GLU A 131 10.82 17.07 13.31
CA GLU A 131 10.78 15.61 13.13
C GLU A 131 9.71 14.96 14.02
N GLU A 132 9.60 15.36 15.28
CA GLU A 132 8.60 14.79 16.19
C GLU A 132 7.18 15.22 15.81
N VAL A 133 6.99 16.49 15.39
CA VAL A 133 5.72 17.01 14.92
C VAL A 133 5.27 16.24 13.66
N ARG A 134 6.18 16.01 12.71
CA ARG A 134 5.93 15.19 11.53
C ARG A 134 5.53 13.77 11.88
N ASP A 135 6.32 13.13 12.75
CA ASP A 135 6.17 11.72 13.08
C ASP A 135 4.84 11.46 13.81
N LYS A 136 4.49 12.32 14.74
CA LYS A 136 3.19 12.31 15.42
C LYS A 136 2.04 12.43 14.42
N LEU A 137 2.09 13.43 13.55
CA LEU A 137 1.06 13.66 12.55
C LEU A 137 0.92 12.46 11.59
N ILE A 138 2.01 11.83 11.18
CA ILE A 138 1.99 10.62 10.35
C ILE A 138 1.26 9.48 11.06
N ILE A 139 1.56 9.24 12.34
CA ILE A 139 0.92 8.19 13.14
C ILE A 139 -0.58 8.48 13.30
N ASP A 140 -0.91 9.72 13.67
CA ASP A 140 -2.31 10.16 13.83
C ASP A 140 -3.10 10.03 12.52
N LEU A 141 -2.55 10.42 11.36
CA LEU A 141 -3.21 10.27 10.07
C LEU A 141 -3.46 8.80 9.71
N PHE A 142 -2.49 7.91 9.95
CA PHE A 142 -2.73 6.48 9.70
C PHE A 142 -3.84 5.93 10.57
N TYR A 143 -3.84 6.29 11.85
CA TYR A 143 -4.82 5.78 12.80
C TYR A 143 -6.20 6.41 12.64
N THR A 144 -6.27 7.70 12.32
CA THR A 144 -7.56 8.40 12.22
C THR A 144 -8.21 8.28 10.85
N THR A 145 -7.46 8.16 9.78
CA THR A 145 -8.04 8.15 8.42
C THR A 145 -7.89 6.83 7.68
N GLY A 146 -7.06 5.94 8.20
CA GLY A 146 -6.71 4.70 7.49
C GLY A 146 -6.06 4.94 6.13
N ILE A 147 -5.40 6.07 5.91
CA ILE A 147 -4.71 6.42 4.66
C ILE A 147 -3.72 5.34 4.24
N ARG A 148 -3.55 5.08 2.94
CA ARG A 148 -2.51 4.18 2.47
C ARG A 148 -1.13 4.85 2.54
N ARG A 149 -0.08 4.06 2.81
CA ARG A 149 1.29 4.56 2.85
C ARG A 149 1.67 5.36 1.61
N THR A 150 1.36 4.84 0.43
CA THR A 150 1.65 5.52 -0.82
C THR A 150 0.85 6.81 -1.00
N GLU A 151 -0.39 6.88 -0.51
CA GLU A 151 -1.21 8.09 -0.54
C GLU A 151 -0.64 9.17 0.37
N LEU A 152 -0.19 8.80 1.58
CA LEU A 152 0.45 9.73 2.52
C LEU A 152 1.76 10.29 1.93
N ILE A 153 2.62 9.43 1.37
CA ILE A 153 3.91 9.84 0.76
C ILE A 153 3.70 10.78 -0.44
N HIS A 154 2.58 10.59 -1.18
CA HIS A 154 2.26 11.40 -2.36
C HIS A 154 1.26 12.52 -2.07
N LEU A 155 0.92 12.75 -0.81
CA LEU A 155 0.04 13.86 -0.43
C LEU A 155 0.70 15.19 -0.80
N LYS A 156 0.02 15.99 -1.60
CA LYS A 156 0.48 17.32 -2.01
C LYS A 156 -0.03 18.38 -1.04
N SER A 157 0.75 19.45 -0.88
CA SER A 157 0.37 20.57 0.00
C SER A 157 -0.98 21.19 -0.38
N GLY A 158 -1.27 21.35 -1.67
CA GLY A 158 -2.55 21.87 -2.17
C GLY A 158 -3.76 20.93 -1.96
N ASN A 159 -3.54 19.69 -1.51
CA ASN A 159 -4.59 18.73 -1.22
C ASN A 159 -4.97 18.65 0.28
N VAL A 160 -4.38 19.50 1.10
CA VAL A 160 -4.69 19.63 2.53
C VAL A 160 -5.57 20.85 2.72
N ASN A 161 -6.78 20.64 3.27
CA ASN A 161 -7.74 21.71 3.54
C ASN A 161 -8.11 21.68 5.01
N THR A 162 -7.41 22.50 5.79
CA THR A 162 -7.62 22.62 7.25
C THR A 162 -8.91 23.35 7.59
N SER A 163 -9.39 24.24 6.73
CA SER A 163 -10.64 24.97 6.96
C SER A 163 -11.87 24.05 6.90
N ASN A 164 -11.83 23.02 6.03
CA ASN A 164 -12.92 22.05 5.89
C ASN A 164 -12.64 20.73 6.63
N ASN A 165 -11.51 20.64 7.32
CA ASN A 165 -11.03 19.40 7.96
C ASN A 165 -11.03 18.21 7.00
N THR A 166 -10.37 18.36 5.85
CA THR A 166 -10.29 17.30 4.84
C THR A 166 -8.91 17.23 4.18
N ILE A 167 -8.56 16.03 3.73
CA ILE A 167 -7.45 15.82 2.78
C ILE A 167 -7.96 15.09 1.55
N LYS A 168 -7.45 15.48 0.39
CA LYS A 168 -7.73 14.80 -0.87
C LYS A 168 -6.55 13.89 -1.22
N VAL A 169 -6.83 12.60 -1.44
CA VAL A 169 -5.80 11.60 -1.75
C VAL A 169 -6.07 10.92 -3.09
N LEU A 170 -4.99 10.57 -3.78
CA LEU A 170 -5.04 9.87 -5.05
C LEU A 170 -4.83 8.37 -4.82
N GLY A 171 -5.88 7.60 -5.00
CA GLY A 171 -5.87 6.16 -4.81
C GLY A 171 -5.46 5.37 -6.06
N LYS A 172 -5.66 4.05 -6.02
CA LYS A 172 -5.37 3.15 -7.13
C LYS A 172 -6.19 3.54 -8.38
N ARG A 173 -5.57 3.48 -9.57
CA ARG A 173 -6.15 3.88 -10.87
C ARG A 173 -6.52 5.36 -10.96
N ASN A 174 -5.75 6.23 -10.32
CA ASN A 174 -5.99 7.68 -10.30
C ASN A 174 -7.38 8.10 -9.78
N LYS A 175 -8.02 7.28 -8.93
CA LYS A 175 -9.27 7.68 -8.28
C LYS A 175 -8.96 8.57 -7.09
N GLU A 176 -9.50 9.77 -7.11
CA GLU A 176 -9.44 10.68 -5.97
C GLU A 176 -10.53 10.31 -4.95
N ARG A 177 -10.21 10.52 -3.67
CA ARG A 177 -11.20 10.52 -2.60
C ARG A 177 -10.83 11.55 -1.54
N ILE A 178 -11.85 12.03 -0.87
CA ILE A 178 -11.70 12.96 0.26
C ILE A 178 -11.74 12.13 1.55
N LEU A 179 -10.80 12.41 2.44
CA LEU A 179 -10.77 11.83 3.78
C LEU A 179 -11.11 12.94 4.79
N PRO A 180 -12.16 12.76 5.63
CA PRO A 180 -12.43 13.66 6.72
C PRO A 180 -11.35 13.57 7.79
N LEU A 181 -11.12 14.66 8.50
CA LEU A 181 -10.14 14.75 9.58
C LEU A 181 -10.84 15.11 10.88
N LEU A 182 -10.37 14.54 11.97
CA LEU A 182 -10.73 15.00 13.30
C LEU A 182 -10.13 16.40 13.55
N PRO A 183 -10.78 17.28 14.31
CA PRO A 183 -10.26 18.63 14.62
C PRO A 183 -8.83 18.62 15.14
N ILE A 184 -8.51 17.70 16.06
CA ILE A 184 -7.17 17.55 16.62
C ILE A 184 -6.10 17.25 15.55
N VAL A 185 -6.44 16.54 14.49
CA VAL A 185 -5.51 16.26 13.39
C VAL A 185 -5.32 17.49 12.50
N SER A 186 -6.38 18.28 12.31
CA SER A 186 -6.28 19.54 11.56
C SER A 186 -5.37 20.55 12.26
N GLU A 187 -5.41 20.63 13.58
CA GLU A 187 -4.49 21.46 14.37
C GLU A 187 -3.03 20.99 14.20
N GLN A 188 -2.80 19.68 14.20
CA GLN A 188 -1.47 19.12 13.96
C GLN A 188 -0.98 19.36 12.53
N LEU A 189 -1.86 19.35 11.54
CA LEU A 189 -1.51 19.70 10.16
C LEU A 189 -1.01 21.15 10.05
N ILE A 190 -1.65 22.09 10.78
CA ILE A 190 -1.22 23.48 10.85
C ILE A 190 0.13 23.58 11.54
N LEU A 191 0.29 22.91 12.68
CA LEU A 191 1.56 22.90 13.42
C LEU A 191 2.71 22.36 12.54
N TYR A 192 2.48 21.22 11.88
CA TYR A 192 3.47 20.66 10.96
C TYR A 192 3.76 21.59 9.78
N GLY A 193 2.75 22.25 9.24
CA GLY A 193 2.91 23.26 8.18
C GLY A 193 3.87 24.38 8.59
N ASN A 194 3.74 24.88 9.82
CA ASN A 194 4.62 25.91 10.37
C ASN A 194 6.05 25.41 10.54
N GLU A 195 6.23 24.22 11.15
CA GLU A 195 7.55 23.59 11.30
C GLU A 195 8.22 23.34 9.93
N ARG A 196 7.42 22.92 8.93
CA ARG A 196 7.90 22.68 7.58
C ARG A 196 8.45 23.95 6.92
N THR A 197 7.84 25.09 7.14
CA THR A 197 8.33 26.38 6.59
C THR A 197 9.66 26.81 7.22
N GLY A 198 10.00 26.31 8.41
CA GLY A 198 11.27 26.55 9.09
C GLY A 198 12.44 25.69 8.58
N LEU A 199 12.23 24.80 7.61
CA LEU A 199 13.34 24.02 7.04
C LEU A 199 14.25 24.92 6.19
N GLU A 200 15.55 24.76 6.39
CA GLU A 200 16.58 25.52 5.64
C GLU A 200 16.50 25.28 4.12
N ILE A 201 16.18 24.05 3.71
CA ILE A 201 16.10 23.63 2.32
C ILE A 201 14.84 22.82 2.11
N ILE A 202 14.06 23.18 1.10
CA ILE A 202 12.90 22.40 0.64
C ILE A 202 13.08 22.11 -0.85
N THR A 203 13.48 20.88 -1.16
CA THR A 203 13.69 20.43 -2.55
C THR A 203 12.38 19.97 -3.19
N ASP A 204 11.60 19.17 -2.48
CA ASP A 204 10.35 18.54 -2.97
C ASP A 204 9.11 19.32 -2.49
N ASN A 205 9.02 20.61 -2.81
CA ASN A 205 8.01 21.53 -2.25
C ASN A 205 6.54 21.13 -2.54
N ASP A 206 6.29 20.40 -3.62
CA ASP A 206 4.96 19.92 -3.99
C ASP A 206 4.36 18.96 -2.93
N PHE A 207 5.23 18.20 -2.25
CA PHE A 207 4.79 17.18 -1.30
C PHE A 207 4.61 17.75 0.10
N PHE A 208 3.54 17.34 0.75
CA PHE A 208 3.23 17.83 2.09
C PHE A 208 4.24 17.29 3.11
N PHE A 209 4.50 15.98 3.12
CA PHE A 209 5.42 15.35 4.05
C PHE A 209 6.85 15.28 3.50
N LEU A 210 7.78 15.82 4.28
CA LEU A 210 9.20 15.89 3.94
C LEU A 210 10.08 15.22 5.00
N THR A 211 11.29 14.86 4.59
CA THR A 211 12.40 14.57 5.50
C THR A 211 12.98 15.87 6.04
N LYS A 212 13.82 15.81 7.08
CA LYS A 212 14.59 16.98 7.58
C LYS A 212 15.45 17.65 6.49
N LYS A 213 15.81 16.90 5.44
CA LYS A 213 16.58 17.41 4.29
C LYS A 213 15.69 18.04 3.21
N GLY A 214 14.41 18.27 3.47
CA GLY A 214 13.47 18.83 2.51
C GLY A 214 13.09 17.93 1.33
N LEU A 215 13.40 16.64 1.41
CA LEU A 215 13.07 15.66 0.37
C LEU A 215 11.77 14.92 0.71
N LYS A 216 11.04 14.49 -0.31
CA LYS A 216 9.86 13.63 -0.20
C LYS A 216 10.16 12.37 0.61
N LEU A 217 9.22 11.94 1.44
CA LEU A 217 9.33 10.67 2.15
C LEU A 217 9.34 9.47 1.18
N ASN A 218 10.02 8.40 1.59
CA ASN A 218 9.99 7.13 0.86
C ASN A 218 9.32 6.02 1.70
N ASP A 219 9.00 4.92 1.04
CA ASP A 219 8.32 3.76 1.63
C ASP A 219 9.05 3.20 2.86
N SER A 220 10.38 3.13 2.79
CA SER A 220 11.20 2.58 3.87
C SER A 220 11.25 3.50 5.09
N PHE A 221 11.21 4.81 4.87
CA PHE A 221 11.16 5.79 5.96
C PHE A 221 9.88 5.60 6.78
N VAL A 222 8.72 5.64 6.12
CA VAL A 222 7.42 5.50 6.80
C VAL A 222 7.28 4.15 7.49
N TYR A 223 7.79 3.07 6.86
CA TYR A 223 7.79 1.75 7.50
C TYR A 223 8.63 1.73 8.77
N ARG A 224 9.88 2.24 8.74
CA ARG A 224 10.76 2.28 9.90
C ARG A 224 10.19 3.16 11.01
N LEU A 225 9.60 4.29 10.68
CA LEU A 225 8.95 5.18 11.64
C LEU A 225 7.87 4.42 12.43
N ILE A 226 6.89 3.83 11.74
CA ILE A 226 5.81 3.08 12.40
C ILE A 226 6.37 1.90 13.20
N ASN A 227 7.32 1.15 12.63
CA ASN A 227 7.92 0.03 13.32
C ASN A 227 8.67 0.46 14.60
N SER A 228 9.41 1.56 14.57
CA SER A 228 10.14 2.10 15.72
C SER A 228 9.18 2.43 16.86
N TYR A 229 8.20 3.29 16.63
CA TYR A 229 7.27 3.71 17.69
C TYR A 229 6.44 2.55 18.26
N PHE A 230 5.93 1.68 17.43
CA PHE A 230 5.12 0.55 17.91
C PHE A 230 5.95 -0.60 18.49
N SER A 231 7.27 -0.61 18.32
CA SER A 231 8.13 -1.61 18.96
C SER A 231 8.35 -1.34 20.45
N THR A 232 8.10 -0.14 20.93
CA THR A 232 8.20 0.21 22.33
C THR A 232 7.00 -0.24 23.17
N VAL A 233 5.84 -0.44 22.53
CA VAL A 233 4.56 -0.71 23.23
C VAL A 233 3.91 -2.03 22.83
N SER A 234 4.38 -2.70 21.80
CA SER A 234 3.73 -3.90 21.25
C SER A 234 4.74 -5.01 20.98
N GLU A 235 4.42 -6.23 21.42
CA GLU A 235 5.19 -7.43 21.13
C GLU A 235 4.78 -8.11 19.80
N LYS A 236 3.81 -7.55 19.08
CA LYS A 236 3.33 -8.10 17.82
C LYS A 236 4.44 -8.17 16.78
N VAL A 237 4.52 -9.29 16.05
CA VAL A 237 5.57 -9.55 15.04
C VAL A 237 5.53 -8.54 13.89
N LYS A 238 4.33 -8.07 13.51
CA LYS A 238 4.17 -7.12 12.40
C LYS A 238 3.70 -5.77 12.93
N LYS A 239 4.53 -4.76 12.73
CA LYS A 239 4.26 -3.35 13.07
C LYS A 239 4.49 -2.52 11.81
N SER A 240 3.40 -2.17 11.12
CA SER A 240 3.52 -1.53 9.80
C SER A 240 2.34 -0.59 9.53
N PRO A 241 2.47 0.33 8.57
CA PRO A 241 1.36 1.18 8.12
C PRO A 241 0.10 0.39 7.75
N HIS A 242 0.25 -0.83 7.19
CA HIS A 242 -0.90 -1.68 6.87
C HIS A 242 -1.64 -2.17 8.12
N ILE A 243 -0.92 -2.48 9.19
CA ILE A 243 -1.54 -2.88 10.46
C ILE A 243 -2.29 -1.69 11.07
N LEU A 244 -1.73 -0.48 11.06
CA LEU A 244 -2.43 0.71 11.53
C LEU A 244 -3.72 0.97 10.75
N ARG A 245 -3.69 0.83 9.43
CA ARG A 245 -4.90 0.95 8.63
C ARG A 245 -5.93 -0.16 8.94
N HIS A 246 -5.46 -1.39 9.21
CA HIS A 246 -6.33 -2.47 9.68
C HIS A 246 -6.90 -2.17 11.06
N THR A 247 -6.09 -1.62 11.96
CA THR A 247 -6.51 -1.15 13.29
C THR A 247 -7.61 -0.09 13.19
N PHE A 248 -7.43 0.94 12.37
CA PHE A 248 -8.46 1.94 12.09
C PHE A 248 -9.79 1.29 11.68
N ALA A 249 -9.77 0.40 10.69
CA ALA A 249 -10.98 -0.27 10.22
C ALA A 249 -11.65 -1.10 11.32
N THR A 250 -10.86 -1.85 12.09
CA THR A 250 -11.38 -2.73 13.15
C THR A 250 -11.97 -1.92 14.29
N HIS A 251 -11.31 -0.84 14.72
CA HIS A 251 -11.82 0.00 15.81
C HIS A 251 -13.11 0.72 15.43
N LEU A 252 -13.21 1.25 14.20
CA LEU A 252 -14.47 1.84 13.74
C LEU A 252 -15.61 0.83 13.72
N LEU A 253 -15.38 -0.38 13.21
CA LEU A 253 -16.40 -1.44 13.19
C LEU A 253 -16.80 -1.86 14.60
N ASN A 254 -15.86 -2.00 15.53
CA ASN A 254 -16.12 -2.36 16.92
C ASN A 254 -16.94 -1.27 17.65
N ASN A 255 -16.78 -0.01 17.24
CA ASN A 255 -17.49 1.13 17.79
C ASN A 255 -18.79 1.46 17.02
N GLY A 256 -19.29 0.51 16.23
CA GLY A 256 -20.61 0.57 15.63
C GLY A 256 -20.69 1.22 14.25
N ALA A 257 -19.57 1.61 13.64
CA ALA A 257 -19.60 2.06 12.25
C ALA A 257 -20.05 0.93 11.32
N ASP A 258 -20.90 1.22 10.36
CA ASP A 258 -21.31 0.24 9.38
C ASP A 258 -20.17 -0.11 8.39
N LEU A 259 -20.23 -1.34 7.90
CA LEU A 259 -19.17 -1.88 7.03
C LEU A 259 -19.01 -1.11 5.70
N ASN A 260 -20.09 -0.52 5.17
CA ASN A 260 -20.04 0.19 3.89
C ASN A 260 -19.36 1.55 4.08
N SER A 261 -19.67 2.29 5.14
CA SER A 261 -18.99 3.53 5.49
C SER A 261 -17.49 3.31 5.70
N VAL A 262 -17.11 2.24 6.41
CA VAL A 262 -15.68 1.90 6.60
C VAL A 262 -15.00 1.53 5.27
N LYS A 263 -15.66 0.78 4.38
CA LYS A 263 -15.14 0.47 3.05
C LYS A 263 -14.96 1.73 2.20
N GLU A 264 -15.89 2.68 2.30
CA GLU A 264 -15.86 3.95 1.58
C GLU A 264 -14.69 4.81 2.05
N LEU A 265 -14.54 5.02 3.36
CA LEU A 265 -13.38 5.69 3.96
C LEU A 265 -12.05 5.06 3.49
N LEU A 266 -12.00 3.75 3.45
CA LEU A 266 -10.82 3.04 2.99
C LEU A 266 -10.61 3.08 1.46
N GLY A 267 -11.61 3.43 0.67
CA GLY A 267 -11.53 3.44 -0.79
C GLY A 267 -11.29 2.02 -1.35
N HIS A 268 -12.09 1.04 -0.91
CA HIS A 268 -12.11 -0.31 -1.46
C HIS A 268 -12.96 -0.34 -2.72
N SER A 269 -12.38 -0.68 -3.86
CA SER A 269 -12.96 -0.62 -5.21
C SER A 269 -13.81 -1.85 -5.60
N SER A 270 -14.46 -2.53 -4.69
CA SER A 270 -15.41 -3.59 -5.06
C SER A 270 -16.84 -3.10 -4.89
N LEU A 271 -17.52 -3.03 -5.96
CA LEU A 271 -18.88 -2.64 -6.29
C LEU A 271 -18.98 -1.22 -6.87
N ALA A 272 -19.21 -1.26 -8.18
CA ALA A 272 -19.79 -0.29 -9.09
C ALA A 272 -20.11 1.11 -8.53
N SER A 273 -19.60 2.01 -9.25
CA SER A 273 -19.94 3.42 -9.33
C SER A 273 -18.88 4.37 -8.82
N THR A 274 -18.49 5.23 -9.71
CA THR A 274 -18.01 6.57 -9.43
C THR A 274 -19.15 7.28 -8.69
N GLN A 275 -19.26 7.09 -7.38
CA GLN A 275 -20.10 7.96 -6.59
C GLN A 275 -19.44 9.33 -6.65
N ILE A 276 -20.08 10.22 -7.39
CA ILE A 276 -19.85 11.66 -7.25
C ILE A 276 -20.18 11.95 -5.78
N TYR A 277 -19.18 12.29 -4.99
CA TYR A 277 -19.39 12.72 -3.61
C TYR A 277 -20.29 13.96 -3.63
N THR A 278 -21.56 13.76 -3.36
CA THR A 278 -22.46 14.88 -3.09
C THR A 278 -22.15 15.43 -1.70
N HIS A 279 -22.41 16.70 -1.45
CA HIS A 279 -22.21 17.31 -0.12
C HIS A 279 -22.94 16.54 0.99
N SER A 280 -24.09 15.95 0.71
CA SER A 280 -24.87 15.15 1.67
C SER A 280 -24.20 13.81 2.01
N SER A 281 -23.63 13.08 1.04
CA SER A 281 -22.95 11.82 1.32
C SER A 281 -21.64 12.00 2.11
N LEU A 282 -20.94 13.13 1.90
CA LEU A 282 -19.73 13.44 2.67
C LEU A 282 -20.08 13.83 4.12
N SER A 283 -21.19 14.54 4.35
CA SER A 283 -21.63 14.92 5.70
C SER A 283 -22.09 13.70 6.51
N GLU A 284 -22.81 12.76 5.91
CA GLU A 284 -23.20 11.51 6.57
C GLU A 284 -21.96 10.65 6.90
N LEU A 285 -21.03 10.51 5.96
CA LEU A 285 -19.80 9.77 6.19
C LEU A 285 -18.96 10.40 7.33
N LYS A 286 -18.89 11.72 7.37
CA LYS A 286 -18.21 12.47 8.43
C LYS A 286 -18.86 12.23 9.78
N LYS A 287 -20.19 12.24 9.86
CA LYS A 287 -20.93 11.98 11.08
C LYS A 287 -20.65 10.56 11.64
N VAL A 288 -20.79 9.53 10.81
CA VAL A 288 -20.47 8.14 11.20
C VAL A 288 -19.02 8.01 11.67
N TYR A 289 -18.10 8.66 10.98
CA TYR A 289 -16.69 8.68 11.32
C TYR A 289 -16.43 9.36 12.67
N GLU A 290 -17.01 10.52 12.90
CA GLU A 290 -16.85 11.27 14.15
C GLU A 290 -17.46 10.54 15.34
N GLU A 291 -18.63 9.91 15.18
CA GLU A 291 -19.30 9.16 16.24
C GLU A 291 -18.58 7.86 16.61
N ALA A 292 -18.02 7.15 15.65
CA ALA A 292 -17.42 5.83 15.86
C ALA A 292 -15.90 5.86 16.12
N HIS A 293 -15.21 6.98 15.90
CA HIS A 293 -13.76 7.00 16.04
C HIS A 293 -13.32 7.18 17.50
N PRO A 294 -12.48 6.25 18.09
CA PRO A 294 -12.08 6.29 19.52
C PRO A 294 -11.45 7.62 19.96
N ARG A 295 -10.71 8.28 19.07
CA ARG A 295 -10.06 9.59 19.35
C ARG A 295 -11.05 10.77 19.45
N ASN A 296 -12.31 10.59 19.08
CA ASN A 296 -13.34 11.61 19.18
C ASN A 296 -14.30 11.36 20.36
N GLN A 297 -14.25 10.17 20.93
CA GLN A 297 -14.97 9.84 22.16
C GLN A 297 -14.18 10.41 23.34
N LYS A 298 -14.81 11.33 24.08
CA LYS A 298 -14.26 11.91 25.33
C LYS A 298 -14.47 10.99 26.52
#